data_12b9298c2f2f942e44bf03c303b26f43
#
_entry.id   12b9298c2f2f942e44bf03c303b26f43
#
_cell.length_a   1.000
_cell.length_b   1.000
_cell.length_c   1.000
_cell.angle_alpha   90.00
_cell.angle_beta   90.00
_cell.angle_gamma   90.00
#
_symmetry.space_group_name_H-M   'P 1'
#
loop_
_entity.id
_entity.type
_entity.pdbx_description
1 polymer ?
#
loop_
_entity_poly.entity_id
_entity_poly.type
_entity_poly.pdbx_seq_one_letter_code
_entity_poly.pdbx_strand_id
1 'polypeptide(L)'
;MQTFSTWKVVCLTTFLLFGGIWALALVLPSGDNSKLQALAHAPIALFIGVGVAVYVLEGLVWTVGAIELGARLARSPRLGAAVGVGGYGLLSHWSGGSSSVIAATWIALVLNCSYLTLRQRCKRIAILSTVGHKLAYFLMAAYVVYTYGA
;
A
#
# COMPACT_ATOMS: atom_id res chain seq x y z
N MET A 1 -2.93 20.73 -21.02
CA MET A 1 -2.50 19.90 -19.87
C MET A 1 -1.56 18.82 -20.38
N GLN A 2 -0.27 18.83 -20.00
CA GLN A 2 0.65 17.76 -20.34
C GLN A 2 0.20 16.48 -19.61
N THR A 3 -0.23 15.49 -20.35
CA THR A 3 -0.58 14.18 -19.79
C THR A 3 0.72 13.45 -19.46
N PHE A 4 1.03 13.33 -18.18
CA PHE A 4 2.13 12.44 -17.72
C PHE A 4 1.98 11.06 -18.36
N SER A 5 3.04 10.54 -18.97
CA SER A 5 2.98 9.18 -19.51
C SER A 5 2.72 8.16 -18.39
N THR A 6 2.09 7.03 -18.71
CA THR A 6 1.80 5.97 -17.73
C THR A 6 3.06 5.56 -16.97
N TRP A 7 4.21 5.43 -17.65
CA TRP A 7 5.50 5.12 -17.06
C TRP A 7 5.95 6.15 -16.03
N LYS A 8 5.78 7.44 -16.32
CA LYS A 8 6.15 8.50 -15.37
C LYS A 8 5.32 8.41 -14.09
N VAL A 9 4.03 8.07 -14.19
CA VAL A 9 3.18 7.87 -13.00
C VAL A 9 3.66 6.67 -12.20
N VAL A 10 3.95 5.54 -12.85
CA VAL A 10 4.44 4.33 -12.17
C VAL A 10 5.78 4.59 -11.48
N CYS A 11 6.75 5.19 -12.18
CA CYS A 11 8.06 5.54 -11.60
C CYS A 11 7.93 6.51 -10.43
N LEU A 12 7.10 7.55 -10.56
CA LEU A 12 6.84 8.50 -9.48
C LEU A 12 6.20 7.82 -8.27
N THR A 13 5.24 6.92 -8.50
CA THR A 13 4.60 6.12 -7.45
C THR A 13 5.64 5.27 -6.72
N THR A 14 6.51 4.58 -7.45
CA THR A 14 7.59 3.77 -6.88
C THR A 14 8.51 4.64 -6.02
N PHE A 15 8.97 5.76 -6.56
CA PHE A 15 9.84 6.68 -5.84
C PHE A 15 9.19 7.24 -4.56
N LEU A 16 7.95 7.71 -4.64
CA LEU A 16 7.23 8.25 -3.49
C LEU A 16 6.91 7.17 -2.45
N LEU A 17 6.58 5.95 -2.89
CA LEU A 17 6.30 4.84 -1.99
C LEU A 17 7.55 4.45 -1.20
N PHE A 18 8.61 4.06 -1.88
CA PHE A 18 9.82 3.55 -1.24
C PHE A 18 10.67 4.65 -0.61
N GLY A 19 10.87 5.78 -1.29
CA GLY A 19 11.58 6.93 -0.75
C GLY A 19 10.87 7.56 0.44
N GLY A 20 9.54 7.67 0.39
CA GLY A 20 8.74 8.18 1.51
C GLY A 20 8.77 7.26 2.73
N ILE A 21 8.67 5.94 2.54
CA ILE A 21 8.81 4.98 3.65
C ILE A 21 10.22 5.03 4.26
N TRP A 22 11.25 5.13 3.44
CA TRP A 22 12.63 5.33 3.92
C TRP A 22 12.77 6.61 4.74
N ALA A 23 12.25 7.73 4.25
CA ALA A 23 12.27 8.99 4.98
C ALA A 23 11.51 8.92 6.30
N LEU A 24 10.34 8.27 6.31
CA LEU A 24 9.56 8.05 7.53
C LEU A 24 10.31 7.16 8.52
N ALA A 25 10.98 6.11 8.07
CA ALA A 25 11.77 5.21 8.91
C ALA A 25 12.95 5.91 9.62
N LEU A 26 13.47 7.00 9.05
CA LEU A 26 14.52 7.81 9.69
C LEU A 26 14.00 8.72 10.80
N VAL A 27 12.72 9.08 10.77
CA VAL A 27 12.13 10.08 11.68
C VAL A 27 11.20 9.46 12.71
N LEU A 28 10.52 8.38 12.35
CA LEU A 28 9.57 7.72 13.24
C LEU A 28 10.25 6.64 14.07
N PRO A 29 9.85 6.49 15.35
CA PRO A 29 10.29 5.34 16.14
C PRO A 29 9.85 4.04 15.46
N SER A 30 10.62 2.96 15.67
CA SER A 30 10.30 1.64 15.16
C SER A 30 8.87 1.25 15.55
N GLY A 31 8.02 0.99 14.56
CA GLY A 31 6.66 0.51 14.79
C GLY A 31 6.67 -0.93 15.31
N ASP A 32 5.52 -1.37 15.84
CA ASP A 32 5.33 -2.74 16.26
C ASP A 32 5.30 -3.68 15.03
N ASN A 33 6.40 -4.43 14.87
CA ASN A 33 6.57 -5.45 13.84
C ASN A 33 6.20 -6.86 14.32
N SER A 34 5.58 -6.99 15.51
CA SER A 34 5.29 -8.28 16.15
C SER A 34 4.52 -9.25 15.23
N LYS A 35 3.58 -8.75 14.43
CA LYS A 35 2.83 -9.57 13.46
C LYS A 35 3.71 -10.12 12.35
N LEU A 36 4.63 -9.32 11.83
CA LEU A 36 5.57 -9.74 10.80
C LEU A 36 6.61 -10.71 11.38
N GLN A 37 7.09 -10.45 12.60
CA GLN A 37 8.00 -11.35 13.31
C GLN A 37 7.35 -12.68 13.64
N ALA A 38 6.10 -12.69 14.12
CA ALA A 38 5.35 -13.93 14.36
C ALA A 38 5.19 -14.75 13.07
N LEU A 39 4.97 -14.10 11.94
CA LEU A 39 4.91 -14.75 10.62
C LEU A 39 6.29 -15.23 10.14
N ALA A 40 7.39 -14.57 10.51
CA ALA A 40 8.74 -14.97 10.11
C ALA A 40 9.17 -16.32 10.72
N HIS A 41 8.58 -16.73 11.85
CA HIS A 41 8.78 -18.06 12.45
C HIS A 41 7.91 -19.15 11.81
N ALA A 42 6.98 -18.78 10.92
CA ALA A 42 6.19 -19.77 10.18
C ALA A 42 7.00 -20.39 9.03
N PRO A 43 6.60 -21.59 8.53
CA PRO A 43 7.19 -22.14 7.32
C PRO A 43 7.16 -21.11 6.18
N ILE A 44 8.27 -20.98 5.46
CA ILE A 44 8.48 -19.94 4.44
C ILE A 44 7.36 -19.92 3.38
N ALA A 45 6.84 -21.07 3.01
CA ALA A 45 5.73 -21.16 2.05
C ALA A 45 4.43 -20.53 2.62
N LEU A 46 4.17 -20.75 3.91
CA LEU A 46 3.01 -20.15 4.60
C LEU A 46 3.19 -18.63 4.75
N PHE A 47 4.38 -18.20 5.16
CA PHE A 47 4.72 -16.76 5.27
C PHE A 47 4.52 -16.05 3.94
N ILE A 48 5.08 -16.57 2.85
CA ILE A 48 4.95 -15.97 1.52
C ILE A 48 3.49 -16.03 1.05
N GLY A 49 2.83 -17.19 1.15
CA GLY A 49 1.46 -17.36 0.67
C GLY A 49 0.46 -16.45 1.38
N VAL A 50 0.48 -16.44 2.71
CA VAL A 50 -0.41 -15.57 3.51
C VAL A 50 -0.06 -14.11 3.32
N GLY A 51 1.23 -13.76 3.34
CA GLY A 51 1.67 -12.38 3.14
C GLY A 51 1.25 -11.83 1.78
N VAL A 52 1.52 -12.56 0.69
CA VAL A 52 1.07 -12.16 -0.66
C VAL A 52 -0.45 -11.97 -0.69
N ALA A 53 -1.21 -12.93 -0.17
CA ALA A 53 -2.68 -12.85 -0.17
C ALA A 53 -3.16 -11.61 0.60
N VAL A 54 -2.65 -11.36 1.81
CA VAL A 54 -3.04 -10.22 2.63
C VAL A 54 -2.71 -8.90 1.94
N TYR A 55 -1.48 -8.72 1.44
CA TYR A 55 -1.07 -7.46 0.81
C TYR A 55 -1.81 -7.19 -0.51
N VAL A 56 -2.11 -8.22 -1.29
CA VAL A 56 -2.93 -8.09 -2.50
C VAL A 56 -4.36 -7.71 -2.13
N LEU A 57 -4.98 -8.40 -1.17
CA LEU A 57 -6.34 -8.11 -0.71
C LEU A 57 -6.45 -6.70 -0.13
N GLU A 58 -5.51 -6.26 0.67
CA GLU A 58 -5.48 -4.87 1.18
C GLU A 58 -5.45 -3.85 0.04
N GLY A 59 -4.60 -4.05 -0.97
CA GLY A 59 -4.54 -3.18 -2.14
C GLY A 59 -5.85 -3.17 -2.93
N LEU A 60 -6.46 -4.34 -3.10
CA LEU A 60 -7.75 -4.47 -3.80
C LEU A 60 -8.90 -3.86 -2.99
N VAL A 61 -8.95 -4.04 -1.69
CA VAL A 61 -10.03 -3.51 -0.85
C VAL A 61 -9.90 -2.00 -0.65
N TRP A 62 -8.76 -1.55 -0.11
CA TRP A 62 -8.59 -0.17 0.35
C TRP A 62 -8.20 0.83 -0.77
N THR A 63 -7.70 0.35 -1.90
CA THR A 63 -7.41 1.23 -3.03
C THR A 63 -8.45 1.03 -4.13
N VAL A 64 -8.48 -0.14 -4.74
CA VAL A 64 -9.34 -0.38 -5.90
C VAL A 64 -10.81 -0.37 -5.50
N GLY A 65 -11.18 -1.18 -4.51
CA GLY A 65 -12.56 -1.36 -4.04
C GLY A 65 -13.16 -0.06 -3.51
N ALA A 66 -12.44 0.63 -2.62
CA ALA A 66 -12.90 1.89 -2.05
C ALA A 66 -13.15 2.96 -3.13
N ILE A 67 -12.22 3.12 -4.09
CA ILE A 67 -12.36 4.11 -5.17
C ILE A 67 -13.50 3.74 -6.12
N GLU A 68 -13.61 2.48 -6.52
CA GLU A 68 -14.66 2.03 -7.44
C GLU A 68 -16.04 2.08 -6.78
N LEU A 69 -16.12 1.75 -5.49
CA LEU A 69 -17.36 1.85 -4.73
C LEU A 69 -17.78 3.32 -4.55
N GLY A 70 -16.84 4.20 -4.20
CA GLY A 70 -17.07 5.64 -4.13
C GLY A 70 -17.54 6.23 -5.47
N ALA A 71 -16.94 5.78 -6.58
CA ALA A 71 -17.35 6.18 -7.92
C ALA A 71 -18.78 5.72 -8.27
N ARG A 72 -19.19 4.52 -7.82
CA ARG A 72 -20.52 3.96 -8.10
C ARG A 72 -21.60 4.52 -7.20
N LEU A 73 -21.37 4.54 -5.88
CA LEU A 73 -22.40 4.91 -4.90
C LEU A 73 -22.51 6.41 -4.70
N ALA A 74 -21.36 7.11 -4.56
CA ALA A 74 -21.32 8.53 -4.30
C ALA A 74 -21.01 9.38 -5.54
N ARG A 75 -20.84 8.76 -6.72
CA ARG A 75 -20.40 9.40 -7.96
C ARG A 75 -19.08 10.20 -7.77
N SER A 76 -18.31 9.83 -6.77
CA SER A 76 -17.07 10.52 -6.40
C SER A 76 -15.94 9.52 -6.12
N PRO A 77 -15.07 9.25 -7.10
CA PRO A 77 -13.91 8.40 -6.89
C PRO A 77 -12.93 9.01 -5.86
N ARG A 78 -12.93 10.34 -5.71
CA ARG A 78 -12.10 11.03 -4.70
C ARG A 78 -12.58 10.75 -3.27
N LEU A 79 -13.90 10.69 -3.05
CA LEU A 79 -14.46 10.28 -1.76
C LEU A 79 -14.05 8.84 -1.43
N GLY A 80 -14.14 7.94 -2.42
CA GLY A 80 -13.66 6.56 -2.27
C GLY A 80 -12.17 6.50 -1.91
N ALA A 81 -11.34 7.32 -2.52
CA ALA A 81 -9.92 7.41 -2.17
C ALA A 81 -9.71 7.89 -0.73
N ALA A 82 -10.43 8.92 -0.27
CA ALA A 82 -10.35 9.39 1.11
C ALA A 82 -10.75 8.30 2.12
N VAL A 83 -11.83 7.56 1.83
CA VAL A 83 -12.25 6.40 2.63
C VAL A 83 -11.19 5.30 2.61
N GLY A 84 -10.57 5.02 1.45
CA GLY A 84 -9.51 4.04 1.32
C GLY A 84 -8.26 4.39 2.14
N VAL A 85 -7.85 5.66 2.11
CA VAL A 85 -6.71 6.16 2.91
C VAL A 85 -7.00 6.07 4.41
N GLY A 86 -8.14 6.59 4.84
CA GLY A 86 -8.54 6.55 6.26
C GLY A 86 -8.75 5.13 6.77
N GLY A 87 -9.42 4.28 6.00
CA GLY A 87 -9.68 2.89 6.35
C GLY A 87 -8.38 2.09 6.48
N TYR A 88 -7.48 2.20 5.51
CA TYR A 88 -6.19 1.51 5.58
C TYR A 88 -5.33 2.00 6.74
N GLY A 89 -5.13 3.31 6.87
CA GLY A 89 -4.30 3.87 7.92
C GLY A 89 -4.86 3.62 9.32
N LEU A 90 -6.13 3.95 9.54
CA LEU A 90 -6.72 3.90 10.88
C LEU A 90 -7.22 2.49 11.26
N LEU A 91 -7.97 1.80 10.37
CA LEU A 91 -8.59 0.53 10.76
C LEU A 91 -7.63 -0.65 10.67
N SER A 92 -6.75 -0.69 9.66
CA SER A 92 -5.86 -1.84 9.47
C SER A 92 -4.58 -1.76 10.34
N HIS A 93 -4.15 -0.55 10.73
CA HIS A 93 -2.86 -0.35 11.39
C HIS A 93 -2.94 0.31 12.77
N TRP A 94 -4.14 0.51 13.30
CA TRP A 94 -4.35 1.14 14.62
C TRP A 94 -3.57 0.45 15.74
N SER A 95 -3.54 -0.88 15.74
CA SER A 95 -2.85 -1.67 16.77
C SER A 95 -1.32 -1.59 16.73
N GLY A 96 -0.74 -1.09 15.63
CA GLY A 96 0.71 -0.93 15.47
C GLY A 96 1.27 0.41 15.97
N GLY A 97 0.42 1.23 16.63
CA GLY A 97 0.81 2.54 17.13
C GLY A 97 0.88 3.63 16.07
N SER A 98 1.22 4.85 16.49
CA SER A 98 1.20 6.04 15.63
C SER A 98 2.12 5.93 14.41
N SER A 99 3.31 5.36 14.57
CA SER A 99 4.26 5.17 13.46
C SER A 99 3.70 4.28 12.36
N SER A 100 3.03 3.18 12.76
CA SER A 100 2.39 2.25 11.82
C SER A 100 1.24 2.93 11.08
N VAL A 101 0.40 3.69 11.79
CA VAL A 101 -0.70 4.46 11.19
C VAL A 101 -0.18 5.48 10.20
N ILE A 102 0.87 6.24 10.53
CA ILE A 102 1.45 7.25 9.65
C ILE A 102 2.03 6.59 8.38
N ALA A 103 2.82 5.53 8.54
CA ALA A 103 3.41 4.81 7.41
C ALA A 103 2.33 4.20 6.50
N ALA A 104 1.31 3.55 7.08
CA ALA A 104 0.20 2.98 6.33
C ALA A 104 -0.63 4.06 5.61
N THR A 105 -0.89 5.19 6.26
CA THR A 105 -1.60 6.33 5.66
C THR A 105 -0.82 6.88 4.46
N TRP A 106 0.51 7.00 4.58
CA TRP A 106 1.37 7.40 3.46
C TRP A 106 1.28 6.44 2.28
N ILE A 107 1.43 5.13 2.53
CA ILE A 107 1.31 4.08 1.51
C ILE A 107 -0.05 4.18 0.80
N ALA A 108 -1.12 4.26 1.59
CA ALA A 108 -2.47 4.37 1.05
C ALA A 108 -2.66 5.64 0.22
N LEU A 109 -2.17 6.80 0.68
CA LEU A 109 -2.25 8.07 -0.05
C LEU A 109 -1.58 7.96 -1.42
N VAL A 110 -0.33 7.49 -1.45
CA VAL A 110 0.45 7.33 -2.69
C VAL A 110 -0.25 6.38 -3.67
N LEU A 111 -0.71 5.21 -3.19
CA LEU A 111 -1.38 4.22 -4.04
C LEU A 111 -2.75 4.72 -4.54
N ASN A 112 -3.54 5.38 -3.69
CA ASN A 112 -4.84 5.92 -4.10
C ASN A 112 -4.68 7.05 -5.13
N CYS A 113 -3.71 7.95 -4.97
CA CYS A 113 -3.40 9.00 -5.95
C CYS A 113 -2.93 8.40 -7.28
N SER A 114 -2.06 7.41 -7.23
CA SER A 114 -1.60 6.67 -8.41
C SER A 114 -2.75 5.98 -9.14
N TYR A 115 -3.58 5.25 -8.40
CA TYR A 115 -4.74 4.56 -8.96
C TYR A 115 -5.72 5.54 -9.61
N LEU A 116 -6.07 6.65 -8.96
CA LEU A 116 -6.94 7.69 -9.52
C LEU A 116 -6.41 8.24 -10.85
N THR A 117 -5.09 8.46 -10.92
CA THR A 117 -4.43 9.00 -12.12
C THR A 117 -4.40 7.98 -13.26
N LEU A 118 -4.02 6.74 -12.96
CA LEU A 118 -3.92 5.66 -13.95
C LEU A 118 -5.30 5.16 -14.42
N ARG A 119 -6.28 5.14 -13.53
CA ARG A 119 -7.66 4.72 -13.81
C ARG A 119 -8.31 5.52 -14.94
N GLN A 120 -8.00 6.81 -15.03
CA GLN A 120 -8.52 7.69 -16.08
C GLN A 120 -8.01 7.28 -17.48
N ARG A 121 -6.91 6.53 -17.55
CA ARG A 121 -6.29 6.07 -18.81
C ARG A 121 -6.64 4.63 -19.11
N CYS A 122 -6.36 3.74 -18.17
CA CYS A 122 -6.61 2.32 -18.29
C CYS A 122 -6.78 1.69 -16.92
N LYS A 123 -7.99 1.25 -16.63
CA LYS A 123 -8.35 0.63 -15.33
C LYS A 123 -7.53 -0.63 -15.02
N ARG A 124 -7.24 -1.46 -16.05
CA ARG A 124 -6.42 -2.66 -15.88
C ARG A 124 -5.00 -2.32 -15.44
N ILE A 125 -4.39 -1.32 -16.05
CA ILE A 125 -3.05 -0.85 -15.69
C ILE A 125 -3.06 -0.29 -14.26
N ALA A 126 -4.09 0.45 -13.86
CA ALA A 126 -4.22 0.97 -12.50
C ALA A 126 -4.27 -0.16 -11.46
N ILE A 127 -5.07 -1.20 -11.70
CA ILE A 127 -5.16 -2.38 -10.83
C ILE A 127 -3.80 -3.10 -10.75
N LEU A 128 -3.19 -3.41 -11.90
CA LEU A 128 -1.91 -4.10 -11.96
C LEU A 128 -0.79 -3.30 -11.26
N SER A 129 -0.77 -1.98 -11.45
CA SER A 129 0.18 -1.10 -10.76
C SER A 129 -0.01 -1.15 -9.24
N THR A 130 -1.26 -1.08 -8.75
CA THR A 130 -1.55 -1.17 -7.31
C THR A 130 -1.10 -2.50 -6.72
N VAL A 131 -1.47 -3.61 -7.36
CA VAL A 131 -1.08 -4.96 -6.91
C VAL A 131 0.43 -5.12 -6.97
N GLY A 132 1.08 -4.70 -8.04
CA GLY A 132 2.54 -4.78 -8.21
C GLY A 132 3.30 -4.01 -7.13
N HIS A 133 2.87 -2.78 -6.81
CA HIS A 133 3.51 -1.99 -5.73
C HIS A 133 3.29 -2.61 -4.34
N LYS A 134 2.10 -3.17 -4.08
CA LYS A 134 1.84 -3.88 -2.82
C LYS A 134 2.71 -5.13 -2.68
N LEU A 135 2.86 -5.91 -3.75
CA LEU A 135 3.75 -7.08 -3.76
C LEU A 135 5.21 -6.68 -3.58
N ALA A 136 5.69 -5.65 -4.27
CA ALA A 136 7.06 -5.16 -4.12
C ALA A 136 7.33 -4.68 -2.69
N TYR A 137 6.37 -3.97 -2.08
CA TYR A 137 6.45 -3.55 -0.68
C TYR A 137 6.52 -4.76 0.27
N PHE A 138 5.66 -5.76 0.07
CA PHE A 138 5.69 -6.98 0.87
C PHE A 138 7.04 -7.69 0.76
N LEU A 139 7.56 -7.88 -0.45
CA LEU A 139 8.84 -8.56 -0.66
C LEU A 139 10.00 -7.81 0.01
N MET A 140 10.00 -6.47 -0.06
CA MET A 140 10.98 -5.66 0.65
C MET A 140 10.86 -5.81 2.17
N ALA A 141 9.66 -5.75 2.72
CA ALA A 141 9.42 -5.94 4.15
C ALA A 141 9.82 -7.35 4.61
N ALA A 142 9.47 -8.37 3.83
CA ALA A 142 9.85 -9.76 4.07
C ALA A 142 11.38 -9.93 4.08
N TYR A 143 12.08 -9.35 3.11
CA TYR A 143 13.53 -9.38 3.05
C TYR A 143 14.17 -8.76 4.29
N VAL A 144 13.68 -7.59 4.73
CA VAL A 144 14.21 -6.92 5.93
C VAL A 144 13.99 -7.78 7.17
N VAL A 145 12.80 -8.36 7.35
CA VAL A 145 12.50 -9.21 8.51
C VAL A 145 13.36 -10.48 8.50
N TYR A 146 13.53 -11.14 7.35
CA TYR A 146 14.35 -12.35 7.26
C TYR A 146 15.85 -12.07 7.46
N THR A 147 16.32 -10.89 7.06
CA THR A 147 17.76 -10.58 7.11
C THR A 147 18.17 -9.98 8.45
N TYR A 148 17.29 -9.22 9.10
CA TYR A 148 17.63 -8.42 10.28
C TYR A 148 16.72 -8.67 11.49
N GLY A 149 15.67 -9.50 11.36
CA GLY A 149 14.69 -9.76 12.41
C GLY A 149 14.92 -11.06 13.19
N ALA A 150 16.03 -11.75 12.93
CA ALA A 150 16.42 -12.98 13.64
C ALA A 150 17.28 -12.67 14.88
#